data_3b90fa3be4091a9e135c6ffddefd7fa6
#
_entry.id   3b90fa3be4091a9e135c6ffddefd7fa6
#
_cell.length_a   1.000
_cell.length_b   1.000
_cell.length_c   1.000
_cell.angle_alpha   90.00
_cell.angle_beta   90.00
_cell.angle_gamma   90.00
#
_symmetry.space_group_name_H-M   'P 1'
#
loop_
_entity.id
_entity.type
_entity.pdbx_description
1 polymer ?
#
loop_
_entity_poly.entity_id
_entity_poly.type
_entity_poly.pdbx_seq_one_letter_code
_entity_poly.pdbx_strand_id
1 'polypeptide(L)'
;MRGLPGPTEEQLAKLQAIYEDLHANPELSMQEKRTAGIVAKWLKEQGFEVTEGVGGTGVVGLLRNGDGPTVLLRADMDGLPMKENTGLPYASMKKGTDPASGRETAIAHSCGHDLHVTWLMGATQILAANKDKWRGTIMAVFQPGEEIGEGAKAMVDDGMVKRFPKPAVTLGQHVLPFPAGLVRLAPGPVLSRSDSLKVTLYGRGGHGSGPESAIDPVVMAAATVMRLQTIVSREVSMSDSAVISVGSIQAGSSANIIPDEAQLQLNVRTYDDAVRDKVLASIKRVVEGEAAISGAPKPPLLTMLGQFPLTVNDEDATAKVAEALKQRFGAQRVQPAASANASEDFTVFARAWDVPSVFWFVGGTDPKKYAEAERTGTLNALPSNHSPEYAPVLTPTLRTGVDTMLAAAGPWLAPASAGSPPR
;
A
#
# COMPACT_ATOMS: atom_id res chain seq x y z
N MET A 1 20.46 6.93 16.59
CA MET A 1 20.14 7.57 17.88
C MET A 1 20.24 6.56 19.01
N ARG A 2 21.35 6.54 19.73
CA ARG A 2 21.45 5.79 20.98
C ARG A 2 20.69 6.58 22.04
N GLY A 3 19.35 6.38 22.22
CA GLY A 3 18.72 7.09 23.31
C GLY A 3 17.20 7.20 23.32
N LEU A 4 16.45 6.99 22.24
CA LEU A 4 15.00 6.90 22.37
C LEU A 4 14.65 5.55 23.00
N PRO A 5 13.88 5.51 24.10
CA PRO A 5 13.42 4.27 24.69
C PRO A 5 12.46 3.57 23.73
N GLY A 6 12.29 2.27 23.88
CA GLY A 6 11.14 1.56 23.30
C GLY A 6 9.89 1.80 24.13
N PRO A 7 8.73 1.34 23.65
CA PRO A 7 7.49 1.39 24.41
C PRO A 7 7.59 0.57 25.69
N THR A 8 7.06 1.12 26.80
CA THR A 8 6.90 0.37 28.06
C THR A 8 5.78 -0.67 27.92
N GLU A 9 5.69 -1.62 28.86
CA GLU A 9 4.58 -2.59 28.87
C GLU A 9 3.21 -1.93 29.03
N GLU A 10 3.11 -0.86 29.81
CA GLU A 10 1.88 -0.07 29.96
C GLU A 10 1.48 0.60 28.64
N GLN A 11 2.44 1.19 27.93
CA GLN A 11 2.19 1.77 26.61
C GLN A 11 1.77 0.72 25.60
N LEU A 12 2.41 -0.46 25.62
CA LEU A 12 2.02 -1.57 24.74
C LEU A 12 0.61 -2.07 25.05
N ALA A 13 0.23 -2.20 26.31
CA ALA A 13 -1.12 -2.61 26.68
C ALA A 13 -2.18 -1.61 26.19
N LYS A 14 -1.90 -0.29 26.30
CA LYS A 14 -2.77 0.76 25.76
C LYS A 14 -2.86 0.69 24.22
N LEU A 15 -1.72 0.50 23.53
CA LEU A 15 -1.67 0.39 22.08
C LEU A 15 -2.39 -0.88 21.60
N GLN A 16 -2.27 -2.00 22.32
CA GLN A 16 -3.00 -3.22 22.02
C GLN A 16 -4.51 -3.01 22.08
N ALA A 17 -5.01 -2.32 23.13
CA ALA A 17 -6.43 -2.03 23.24
C ALA A 17 -6.94 -1.15 22.09
N ILE A 18 -6.13 -0.20 21.61
CA ILE A 18 -6.44 0.62 20.44
C ILE A 18 -6.45 -0.24 19.16
N TYR A 19 -5.45 -1.10 18.98
CA TYR A 19 -5.39 -2.02 17.85
C TYR A 19 -6.63 -2.92 17.79
N GLU A 20 -7.00 -3.55 18.90
CA GLU A 20 -8.17 -4.44 18.97
C GLU A 20 -9.47 -3.69 18.66
N ASP A 21 -9.58 -2.42 19.10
CA ASP A 21 -10.71 -1.57 18.80
C ASP A 21 -10.77 -1.16 17.32
N LEU A 22 -9.63 -0.81 16.70
CA LEU A 22 -9.54 -0.51 15.26
C LEU A 22 -9.86 -1.75 14.43
N HIS A 23 -9.29 -2.91 14.79
CA HIS A 23 -9.51 -4.19 14.13
C HIS A 23 -10.98 -4.59 14.11
N ALA A 24 -11.67 -4.42 15.24
CA ALA A 24 -13.09 -4.70 15.36
C ALA A 24 -14.00 -3.69 14.60
N ASN A 25 -13.48 -2.53 14.24
CA ASN A 25 -14.24 -1.43 13.63
C ASN A 25 -13.57 -0.86 12.38
N PRO A 26 -13.22 -1.68 11.38
CA PRO A 26 -12.61 -1.22 10.14
C PRO A 26 -13.55 -0.33 9.33
N GLU A 27 -12.96 0.57 8.55
CA GLU A 27 -13.66 1.46 7.64
C GLU A 27 -13.06 1.32 6.24
N LEU A 28 -13.90 1.37 5.19
CA LEU A 28 -13.46 1.27 3.81
C LEU A 28 -12.63 2.49 3.38
N SER A 29 -11.87 2.32 2.31
CA SER A 29 -11.08 3.37 1.67
C SER A 29 -11.88 4.66 1.47
N MET A 30 -11.32 5.79 1.88
CA MET A 30 -11.91 7.14 1.85
C MET A 30 -13.15 7.32 2.75
N GLN A 31 -13.42 6.37 3.66
CA GLN A 31 -14.53 6.42 4.63
C GLN A 31 -14.02 6.36 6.09
N GLU A 32 -12.74 6.47 6.35
CA GLU A 32 -12.03 6.23 7.62
C GLU A 32 -12.28 7.33 8.67
N LYS A 33 -13.51 7.79 8.82
CA LYS A 33 -13.88 8.94 9.68
C LYS A 33 -13.65 8.67 11.17
N ARG A 34 -13.98 7.45 11.61
CA ARG A 34 -13.79 7.05 13.00
C ARG A 34 -12.31 6.92 13.34
N THR A 35 -11.58 6.20 12.50
CA THR A 35 -10.13 6.04 12.63
C THR A 35 -9.41 7.37 12.62
N ALA A 36 -9.74 8.26 11.68
CA ALA A 36 -9.23 9.63 11.61
C ALA A 36 -9.49 10.42 12.90
N GLY A 37 -10.70 10.33 13.47
CA GLY A 37 -11.03 10.98 14.73
C GLY A 37 -10.23 10.44 15.93
N ILE A 38 -9.96 9.12 15.97
CA ILE A 38 -9.13 8.50 17.03
C ILE A 38 -7.70 9.02 16.94
N VAL A 39 -7.08 9.01 15.75
CA VAL A 39 -5.70 9.45 15.58
C VAL A 39 -5.54 10.94 15.77
N ALA A 40 -6.52 11.76 15.33
CA ALA A 40 -6.51 13.20 15.55
C ALA A 40 -6.56 13.55 17.03
N LYS A 41 -7.43 12.90 17.80
CA LYS A 41 -7.49 13.03 19.27
C LYS A 41 -6.18 12.62 19.91
N TRP A 42 -5.64 11.45 19.55
CA TRP A 42 -4.36 10.97 20.07
C TRP A 42 -3.22 11.97 19.85
N LEU A 43 -3.07 12.46 18.62
CA LEU A 43 -2.02 13.43 18.27
C LEU A 43 -2.15 14.75 19.07
N LYS A 44 -3.38 15.26 19.24
CA LYS A 44 -3.64 16.45 20.06
C LYS A 44 -3.22 16.23 21.52
N GLU A 45 -3.52 15.05 22.08
CA GLU A 45 -3.12 14.68 23.44
C GLU A 45 -1.59 14.59 23.60
N GLN A 46 -0.86 14.26 22.53
CA GLN A 46 0.61 14.24 22.49
C GLN A 46 1.21 15.62 22.16
N GLY A 47 0.40 16.65 22.00
CA GLY A 47 0.87 18.02 21.72
C GLY A 47 1.28 18.30 20.29
N PHE A 48 0.76 17.56 19.33
CA PHE A 48 0.90 17.84 17.90
C PHE A 48 -0.04 18.96 17.46
N GLU A 49 0.39 19.77 16.51
CA GLU A 49 -0.46 20.60 15.68
C GLU A 49 -1.15 19.72 14.65
N VAL A 50 -2.47 19.55 14.73
CA VAL A 50 -3.23 18.56 13.96
C VAL A 50 -4.09 19.22 12.89
N THR A 51 -3.98 18.75 11.66
CA THR A 51 -4.85 19.08 10.54
C THR A 51 -5.62 17.82 10.12
N GLU A 52 -6.94 17.89 10.23
CA GLU A 52 -7.88 16.83 9.84
C GLU A 52 -8.44 17.08 8.44
N GLY A 53 -8.94 16.04 7.79
CA GLY A 53 -9.62 16.14 6.49
C GLY A 53 -8.69 16.39 5.31
N VAL A 54 -7.41 16.11 5.42
CA VAL A 54 -6.45 16.27 4.32
C VAL A 54 -6.69 15.16 3.28
N GLY A 55 -7.13 15.55 2.09
CA GLY A 55 -7.49 14.59 1.03
C GLY A 55 -8.72 13.74 1.37
N GLY A 56 -9.65 14.25 2.20
CA GLY A 56 -10.87 13.55 2.63
C GLY A 56 -10.85 13.18 4.10
N THR A 57 -10.37 12.00 4.47
CA THR A 57 -10.29 11.53 5.86
C THR A 57 -8.87 11.54 6.43
N GLY A 58 -7.85 11.95 5.66
CA GLY A 58 -6.47 11.98 6.09
C GLY A 58 -6.21 12.95 7.26
N VAL A 59 -5.24 12.58 8.11
CA VAL A 59 -4.82 13.39 9.27
C VAL A 59 -3.31 13.61 9.20
N VAL A 60 -2.91 14.87 9.38
CA VAL A 60 -1.50 15.26 9.46
C VAL A 60 -1.23 15.95 10.80
N GLY A 61 -0.27 15.43 11.55
CA GLY A 61 0.19 16.00 12.80
C GLY A 61 1.62 16.51 12.67
N LEU A 62 1.89 17.74 13.12
CA LEU A 62 3.22 18.32 13.20
C LEU A 62 3.67 18.45 14.66
N LEU A 63 4.80 17.86 14.98
CA LEU A 63 5.47 18.05 16.28
C LEU A 63 6.81 18.74 16.05
N ARG A 64 6.89 20.04 16.39
CA ARG A 64 8.09 20.84 16.26
C ARG A 64 8.94 20.76 17.53
N ASN A 65 10.24 20.59 17.36
CA ASN A 65 11.17 20.50 18.48
C ASN A 65 12.52 21.18 18.15
N GLY A 66 12.48 22.50 17.97
CA GLY A 66 13.64 23.30 17.60
C GLY A 66 14.02 23.18 16.13
N ASP A 67 15.15 23.80 15.77
CA ASP A 67 15.67 23.78 14.41
C ASP A 67 16.13 22.38 14.00
N GLY A 68 15.93 22.03 12.74
CA GLY A 68 16.31 20.75 12.18
C GLY A 68 15.38 20.28 11.06
N PRO A 69 15.68 19.15 10.46
CA PRO A 69 14.91 18.63 9.34
C PRO A 69 13.50 18.18 9.77
N THR A 70 12.60 18.16 8.78
CA THR A 70 11.30 17.51 8.92
C THR A 70 11.42 16.04 8.49
N VAL A 71 10.91 15.12 9.29
CA VAL A 71 10.79 13.70 8.96
C VAL A 71 9.32 13.35 8.84
N LEU A 72 8.91 12.84 7.68
CA LEU A 72 7.58 12.31 7.47
C LEU A 72 7.54 10.83 7.85
N LEU A 73 6.63 10.47 8.76
CA LEU A 73 6.28 9.10 9.12
C LEU A 73 4.83 8.83 8.68
N ARG A 74 4.59 7.74 7.97
CA ARG A 74 3.27 7.41 7.42
C ARG A 74 2.71 6.10 7.96
N ALA A 75 1.40 6.09 8.18
CA ALA A 75 0.56 4.90 8.29
C ALA A 75 -0.70 5.09 7.44
N ASP A 76 -1.13 4.04 6.77
CA ASP A 76 -2.43 3.90 6.11
C ASP A 76 -3.50 3.52 7.12
N MET A 77 -4.81 3.74 6.79
CA MET A 77 -5.90 3.59 7.75
C MET A 77 -7.04 2.69 7.28
N ASP A 78 -7.14 2.41 5.99
CA ASP A 78 -8.32 1.79 5.40
C ASP A 78 -8.37 0.27 5.57
N GLY A 79 -9.59 -0.27 5.53
CA GLY A 79 -9.90 -1.69 5.52
C GLY A 79 -10.46 -2.14 4.17
N LEU A 80 -10.52 -3.45 3.99
CA LEU A 80 -10.91 -4.12 2.76
C LEU A 80 -12.39 -4.53 2.75
N PRO A 81 -13.07 -4.51 1.58
CA PRO A 81 -14.45 -4.97 1.43
C PRO A 81 -14.54 -6.50 1.43
N MET A 82 -14.22 -7.13 2.54
CA MET A 82 -14.19 -8.59 2.67
C MET A 82 -14.58 -9.05 4.07
N LYS A 83 -15.04 -10.31 4.18
CA LYS A 83 -15.36 -10.93 5.46
C LYS A 83 -14.07 -11.41 6.14
N GLU A 84 -13.96 -11.13 7.42
CA GLU A 84 -12.93 -11.71 8.26
C GLU A 84 -13.32 -13.13 8.76
N ASN A 85 -12.32 -14.02 8.85
CA ASN A 85 -12.49 -15.39 9.33
C ASN A 85 -11.29 -15.82 10.21
N THR A 86 -10.72 -14.89 10.97
CA THR A 86 -9.56 -15.14 11.83
C THR A 86 -9.90 -15.92 13.10
N GLY A 87 -11.16 -15.85 13.56
CA GLY A 87 -11.59 -16.44 14.83
C GLY A 87 -11.10 -15.67 16.06
N LEU A 88 -10.56 -14.46 15.89
CA LEU A 88 -10.12 -13.62 17.01
C LEU A 88 -11.33 -13.11 17.82
N PRO A 89 -11.16 -12.89 19.14
CA PRO A 89 -12.26 -12.39 19.97
C PRO A 89 -12.70 -10.97 19.61
N TYR A 90 -11.84 -10.23 18.91
CA TYR A 90 -12.10 -8.88 18.39
C TYR A 90 -12.22 -8.85 16.85
N ALA A 91 -12.48 -10.00 16.22
CA ALA A 91 -12.70 -10.08 14.78
C ALA A 91 -13.83 -9.15 14.33
N SER A 92 -13.67 -8.53 13.15
CA SER A 92 -14.63 -7.58 12.63
C SER A 92 -15.97 -8.23 12.25
N MET A 93 -17.05 -7.63 12.73
CA MET A 93 -18.43 -7.91 12.29
C MET A 93 -19.03 -6.72 11.54
N LYS A 94 -18.19 -5.75 11.17
CA LYS A 94 -18.63 -4.52 10.49
C LYS A 94 -19.06 -4.79 9.07
N LYS A 95 -20.03 -4.01 8.65
CA LYS A 95 -20.50 -3.93 7.27
C LYS A 95 -20.58 -2.47 6.83
N GLY A 96 -20.46 -2.26 5.55
CA GLY A 96 -20.60 -0.96 4.91
C GLY A 96 -20.97 -1.09 3.45
N THR A 97 -21.18 0.03 2.80
CA THR A 97 -21.44 0.07 1.36
C THR A 97 -20.11 0.27 0.63
N ASP A 98 -19.72 -0.71 -0.17
CA ASP A 98 -18.55 -0.59 -1.04
C ASP A 98 -18.83 0.43 -2.15
N PRO A 99 -18.06 1.53 -2.23
CA PRO A 99 -18.30 2.57 -3.24
C PRO A 99 -18.16 2.09 -4.68
N ALA A 100 -17.29 1.08 -4.92
CA ALA A 100 -17.05 0.58 -6.26
C ALA A 100 -18.22 -0.25 -6.81
N SER A 101 -18.87 -1.04 -5.97
CA SER A 101 -19.99 -1.89 -6.35
C SER A 101 -21.37 -1.34 -5.96
N GLY A 102 -21.44 -0.39 -5.04
CA GLY A 102 -22.69 0.12 -4.44
C GLY A 102 -23.42 -0.90 -3.56
N ARG A 103 -22.76 -2.02 -3.20
CA ARG A 103 -23.37 -3.12 -2.45
C ARG A 103 -22.90 -3.14 -1.00
N GLU A 104 -23.76 -3.65 -0.11
CA GLU A 104 -23.35 -3.96 1.25
C GLU A 104 -22.31 -5.08 1.24
N THR A 105 -21.21 -4.88 1.96
CA THR A 105 -20.14 -5.84 2.14
C THR A 105 -19.70 -5.88 3.59
N ALA A 106 -19.10 -6.99 4.02
CA ALA A 106 -18.33 -7.03 5.26
C ALA A 106 -17.04 -6.24 5.08
N ILE A 107 -16.47 -5.76 6.18
CA ILE A 107 -15.22 -4.98 6.17
C ILE A 107 -14.23 -5.62 7.15
N ALA A 108 -12.96 -5.74 6.75
CA ALA A 108 -11.91 -6.30 7.59
C ALA A 108 -10.56 -5.60 7.39
N HIS A 109 -9.73 -5.53 8.45
CA HIS A 109 -8.34 -5.14 8.38
C HIS A 109 -7.42 -6.31 7.98
N SER A 110 -7.71 -6.95 6.83
CA SER A 110 -6.92 -8.10 6.35
C SER A 110 -5.62 -7.70 5.63
N CYS A 111 -5.26 -6.41 5.66
CA CYS A 111 -3.94 -5.93 5.23
C CYS A 111 -3.04 -5.49 6.39
N GLY A 112 -3.62 -5.24 7.58
CA GLY A 112 -2.88 -4.87 8.78
C GLY A 112 -2.69 -3.37 8.98
N HIS A 113 -3.49 -2.52 8.32
CA HIS A 113 -3.41 -1.06 8.44
C HIS A 113 -3.77 -0.56 9.84
N ASP A 114 -4.64 -1.23 10.56
CA ASP A 114 -4.91 -1.03 12.00
C ASP A 114 -3.64 -1.12 12.85
N LEU A 115 -2.76 -2.08 12.52
CA LEU A 115 -1.46 -2.23 13.17
C LEU A 115 -0.50 -1.09 12.78
N HIS A 116 -0.50 -0.67 11.50
CA HIS A 116 0.30 0.47 11.05
C HIS A 116 -0.09 1.77 11.75
N VAL A 117 -1.40 2.05 11.86
CA VAL A 117 -1.94 3.17 12.65
C VAL A 117 -1.42 3.11 14.08
N THR A 118 -1.53 1.95 14.72
CA THR A 118 -1.12 1.75 16.11
C THR A 118 0.38 1.93 16.30
N TRP A 119 1.21 1.49 15.35
CA TRP A 119 2.65 1.71 15.38
C TRP A 119 3.02 3.19 15.33
N LEU A 120 2.40 3.95 14.42
CA LEU A 120 2.66 5.37 14.31
C LEU A 120 2.17 6.13 15.54
N MET A 121 1.00 5.76 16.11
CA MET A 121 0.54 6.31 17.39
C MET A 121 1.55 6.06 18.50
N GLY A 122 2.09 4.85 18.62
CA GLY A 122 3.12 4.52 19.60
C GLY A 122 4.41 5.33 19.40
N ALA A 123 4.88 5.46 18.17
CA ALA A 123 6.07 6.23 17.84
C ALA A 123 5.89 7.73 18.16
N THR A 124 4.72 8.31 17.83
CA THR A 124 4.41 9.72 18.13
C THR A 124 4.39 10.00 19.62
N GLN A 125 3.86 9.08 20.45
CA GLN A 125 3.86 9.21 21.91
C GLN A 125 5.28 9.25 22.48
N ILE A 126 6.13 8.32 22.03
CA ILE A 126 7.50 8.23 22.54
C ILE A 126 8.32 9.44 22.11
N LEU A 127 8.18 9.90 20.86
CA LEU A 127 8.83 11.11 20.36
C LEU A 127 8.40 12.35 21.15
N ALA A 128 7.12 12.50 21.43
CA ALA A 128 6.58 13.63 22.20
C ALA A 128 7.08 13.63 23.64
N ALA A 129 7.20 12.46 24.27
CA ALA A 129 7.67 12.33 25.65
C ALA A 129 9.19 12.50 25.80
N ASN A 130 9.96 12.47 24.72
CA ASN A 130 11.44 12.51 24.75
C ASN A 130 12.02 13.64 23.88
N LYS A 131 11.41 14.82 23.92
CA LYS A 131 11.86 16.00 23.15
C LYS A 131 13.27 16.47 23.48
N ASP A 132 13.78 16.14 24.64
CA ASP A 132 15.17 16.41 25.06
C ASP A 132 16.22 15.64 24.24
N LYS A 133 15.83 14.57 23.55
CA LYS A 133 16.71 13.66 22.83
C LYS A 133 16.84 13.89 21.33
N TRP A 134 16.04 14.77 20.77
CA TRP A 134 16.03 15.03 19.33
C TRP A 134 15.71 16.47 18.97
N ARG A 135 15.99 16.89 17.72
CA ARG A 135 15.65 18.21 17.16
C ARG A 135 15.07 18.03 15.76
N GLY A 136 14.26 19.01 15.34
CA GLY A 136 13.59 19.03 14.04
C GLY A 136 12.08 18.98 14.15
N THR A 137 11.43 18.48 13.12
CA THR A 137 9.96 18.33 13.06
C THR A 137 9.57 16.91 12.69
N ILE A 138 8.66 16.32 13.43
CA ILE A 138 7.96 15.09 13.03
C ILE A 138 6.68 15.49 12.30
N MET A 139 6.48 14.98 11.11
CA MET A 139 5.23 15.01 10.36
C MET A 139 4.62 13.60 10.37
N ALA A 140 3.65 13.37 11.25
CA ALA A 140 2.91 12.11 11.30
C ALA A 140 1.74 12.18 10.31
N VAL A 141 1.72 11.29 9.31
CA VAL A 141 0.73 11.23 8.25
C VAL A 141 -0.08 9.95 8.41
N PHE A 142 -1.37 10.09 8.70
CA PHE A 142 -2.32 9.00 8.69
C PHE A 142 -3.13 9.11 7.39
N GLN A 143 -2.85 8.20 6.48
CA GLN A 143 -3.30 8.25 5.10
C GLN A 143 -4.56 7.41 4.90
N PRO A 144 -5.60 7.94 4.22
CA PRO A 144 -6.76 7.16 3.79
C PRO A 144 -6.48 6.42 2.50
N GLY A 145 -7.36 5.49 2.11
CA GLY A 145 -7.55 5.01 0.75
C GLY A 145 -6.33 4.44 0.05
N GLU A 146 -5.46 3.74 0.78
CA GLU A 146 -4.29 3.06 0.20
C GLU A 146 -4.73 1.94 -0.73
N GLU A 147 -5.67 1.10 -0.32
CA GLU A 147 -6.11 -0.10 -1.04
C GLU A 147 -6.71 0.18 -2.44
N ILE A 148 -7.10 1.41 -2.70
CA ILE A 148 -7.58 1.86 -4.01
C ILE A 148 -6.55 2.72 -4.78
N GLY A 149 -5.38 3.00 -4.20
CA GLY A 149 -4.31 3.80 -4.80
C GLY A 149 -4.64 5.29 -4.97
N GLU A 150 -5.63 5.80 -4.24
CA GLU A 150 -6.13 7.17 -4.40
C GLU A 150 -5.78 8.08 -3.22
N GLY A 151 -5.51 7.51 -2.05
CA GLY A 151 -5.43 8.28 -0.80
C GLY A 151 -4.23 9.21 -0.73
N ALA A 152 -3.03 8.74 -1.02
CA ALA A 152 -1.85 9.60 -1.03
C ALA A 152 -1.98 10.71 -2.08
N LYS A 153 -2.51 10.38 -3.26
CA LYS A 153 -2.80 11.36 -4.32
C LYS A 153 -3.82 12.40 -3.87
N ALA A 154 -4.91 11.98 -3.24
CA ALA A 154 -5.92 12.90 -2.72
C ALA A 154 -5.35 13.88 -1.69
N MET A 155 -4.47 13.42 -0.79
CA MET A 155 -3.78 14.29 0.16
C MET A 155 -2.86 15.30 -0.53
N VAL A 156 -2.11 14.88 -1.55
CA VAL A 156 -1.25 15.77 -2.35
C VAL A 156 -2.07 16.79 -3.13
N ASP A 157 -3.16 16.37 -3.78
CA ASP A 157 -4.06 17.23 -4.56
C ASP A 157 -4.79 18.26 -3.67
N ASP A 158 -5.07 17.91 -2.40
CA ASP A 158 -5.58 18.86 -1.38
C ASP A 158 -4.54 19.90 -0.91
N GLY A 159 -3.41 19.96 -1.60
CA GLY A 159 -2.38 20.96 -1.37
C GLY A 159 -1.39 20.64 -0.27
N MET A 160 -1.23 19.38 0.09
CA MET A 160 -0.31 18.94 1.16
C MET A 160 1.09 19.54 1.01
N VAL A 161 1.64 19.57 -0.22
CA VAL A 161 2.98 20.11 -0.52
C VAL A 161 3.10 21.61 -0.18
N LYS A 162 2.01 22.37 -0.29
CA LYS A 162 1.99 23.82 0.00
C LYS A 162 1.66 24.14 1.47
N ARG A 163 0.91 23.26 2.11
CA ARG A 163 0.39 23.45 3.48
C ARG A 163 1.38 23.00 4.56
N PHE A 164 2.24 22.05 4.24
CA PHE A 164 3.14 21.43 5.21
C PHE A 164 4.61 21.62 4.81
N PRO A 165 5.54 21.57 5.79
CA PRO A 165 6.96 21.73 5.49
C PRO A 165 7.49 20.58 4.64
N LYS A 166 8.40 20.89 3.69
CA LYS A 166 9.08 19.86 2.86
C LYS A 166 9.88 18.92 3.79
N PRO A 167 9.62 17.61 3.78
CA PRO A 167 10.39 16.67 4.57
C PRO A 167 11.77 16.43 3.96
N ALA A 168 12.75 16.08 4.79
CA ALA A 168 14.07 15.64 4.35
C ALA A 168 14.04 14.17 3.88
N VAL A 169 13.05 13.41 4.35
CA VAL A 169 12.83 12.01 4.02
C VAL A 169 11.37 11.64 4.31
N THR A 170 10.83 10.72 3.52
CA THR A 170 9.57 10.03 3.82
C THR A 170 9.84 8.59 4.23
N LEU A 171 9.23 8.16 5.32
CA LEU A 171 9.44 6.87 5.95
C LEU A 171 8.11 6.15 6.15
N GLY A 172 8.02 4.91 5.66
CA GLY A 172 6.84 4.06 5.80
C GLY A 172 7.21 2.60 6.03
N GLN A 173 6.27 1.84 6.56
CA GLN A 173 6.44 0.41 6.78
C GLN A 173 5.14 -0.35 6.60
N HIS A 174 5.26 -1.66 6.34
CA HIS A 174 4.12 -2.54 6.19
C HIS A 174 4.36 -3.89 6.88
N VAL A 175 3.31 -4.47 7.45
CA VAL A 175 3.36 -5.82 8.00
C VAL A 175 3.20 -6.86 6.88
N LEU A 176 4.08 -7.85 6.84
CA LEU A 176 4.02 -8.93 5.84
C LEU A 176 4.09 -10.33 6.50
N PRO A 177 3.66 -11.40 5.80
CA PRO A 177 3.57 -12.75 6.34
C PRO A 177 4.93 -13.48 6.39
N PHE A 178 5.89 -12.92 7.11
CA PHE A 178 7.15 -13.57 7.48
C PHE A 178 7.35 -13.52 9.01
N PRO A 179 8.37 -14.17 9.59
CA PRO A 179 8.46 -14.32 11.04
C PRO A 179 8.42 -13.01 11.81
N ALA A 180 7.49 -12.90 12.75
CA ALA A 180 7.35 -11.76 13.65
C ALA A 180 8.66 -11.48 14.41
N GLY A 181 8.98 -10.20 14.55
CA GLY A 181 10.24 -9.75 15.14
C GLY A 181 11.39 -9.57 14.15
N LEU A 182 11.25 -10.00 12.90
CA LEU A 182 12.19 -9.70 11.82
C LEU A 182 11.78 -8.42 11.07
N VAL A 183 12.76 -7.76 10.49
CA VAL A 183 12.59 -6.57 9.64
C VAL A 183 13.29 -6.83 8.32
N ARG A 184 12.66 -6.47 7.20
CA ARG A 184 13.24 -6.61 5.86
C ARG A 184 13.22 -5.28 5.13
N LEU A 185 14.33 -4.91 4.50
CA LEU A 185 14.43 -3.74 3.63
C LEU A 185 15.51 -3.95 2.57
N ALA A 186 15.40 -3.24 1.46
CA ALA A 186 16.40 -3.20 0.40
C ALA A 186 16.38 -1.82 -0.29
N PRO A 187 17.48 -1.34 -0.88
CA PRO A 187 17.47 -0.20 -1.78
C PRO A 187 16.84 -0.55 -3.13
N GLY A 188 16.44 0.46 -3.88
CA GLY A 188 15.84 0.30 -5.21
C GLY A 188 14.37 -0.13 -5.17
N PRO A 189 13.86 -0.73 -6.25
CA PRO A 189 12.46 -1.14 -6.36
C PRO A 189 12.13 -2.28 -5.39
N VAL A 190 11.22 -2.05 -4.45
CA VAL A 190 10.79 -3.05 -3.45
C VAL A 190 9.37 -3.55 -3.65
N LEU A 191 8.47 -2.73 -4.23
CA LEU A 191 7.12 -3.13 -4.62
C LEU A 191 6.84 -2.71 -6.06
N SER A 192 6.04 -3.51 -6.77
CA SER A 192 5.73 -3.27 -8.17
C SER A 192 4.81 -2.07 -8.37
N ARG A 193 4.92 -1.42 -9.52
CA ARG A 193 3.86 -0.57 -10.06
C ARG A 193 2.66 -1.44 -10.43
N SER A 194 1.46 -0.90 -10.29
CA SER A 194 0.21 -1.53 -10.74
C SER A 194 -0.63 -0.55 -11.54
N ASP A 195 -1.07 -0.98 -12.71
CA ASP A 195 -2.04 -0.26 -13.54
C ASP A 195 -3.26 -1.15 -13.75
N SER A 196 -4.44 -0.68 -13.37
CA SER A 196 -5.72 -1.35 -13.61
C SER A 196 -6.47 -0.66 -14.74
N LEU A 197 -6.85 -1.42 -15.75
CA LEU A 197 -7.51 -0.91 -16.95
C LEU A 197 -8.82 -1.65 -17.24
N LYS A 198 -9.80 -0.92 -17.75
CA LYS A 198 -10.98 -1.49 -18.39
C LYS A 198 -10.89 -1.28 -19.90
N VAL A 199 -11.11 -2.35 -20.65
CA VAL A 199 -11.21 -2.34 -22.10
C VAL A 199 -12.65 -2.63 -22.47
N THR A 200 -13.29 -1.76 -23.26
CA THR A 200 -14.59 -2.02 -23.85
C THR A 200 -14.42 -2.21 -25.35
N LEU A 201 -14.79 -3.39 -25.82
CA LEU A 201 -14.78 -3.79 -27.23
C LEU A 201 -16.21 -3.70 -27.75
N TYR A 202 -16.39 -3.03 -28.87
CA TYR A 202 -17.69 -2.80 -29.46
C TYR A 202 -17.93 -3.71 -30.67
N GLY A 203 -19.04 -4.44 -30.63
CA GLY A 203 -19.54 -5.26 -31.71
C GLY A 203 -20.82 -4.70 -32.31
N ARG A 204 -21.52 -5.58 -32.99
CA ARG A 204 -22.91 -5.40 -33.43
C ARG A 204 -23.67 -6.68 -33.11
N GLY A 205 -24.62 -6.55 -32.18
CA GLY A 205 -25.42 -7.66 -31.70
C GLY A 205 -26.31 -8.28 -32.79
N GLY A 206 -26.75 -9.50 -32.53
CA GLY A 206 -27.60 -10.22 -33.44
C GLY A 206 -28.08 -11.55 -32.89
N HIS A 207 -28.90 -12.24 -33.69
CA HIS A 207 -29.37 -13.57 -33.36
C HIS A 207 -28.21 -14.58 -33.52
N GLY A 208 -28.00 -15.45 -32.55
CA GLY A 208 -26.91 -16.41 -32.55
C GLY A 208 -26.88 -17.39 -33.74
N SER A 209 -28.02 -17.58 -34.42
CA SER A 209 -28.08 -18.38 -35.62
C SER A 209 -27.82 -17.63 -36.95
N GLY A 210 -27.67 -16.29 -36.90
CA GLY A 210 -27.34 -15.43 -38.04
C GLY A 210 -26.06 -14.59 -37.80
N PRO A 211 -24.91 -15.21 -37.46
CA PRO A 211 -23.71 -14.50 -37.08
C PRO A 211 -23.13 -13.64 -38.20
N GLU A 212 -23.43 -13.94 -39.48
CA GLU A 212 -23.02 -13.16 -40.64
C GLU A 212 -23.57 -11.73 -40.68
N SER A 213 -24.64 -11.46 -39.93
CA SER A 213 -25.24 -10.12 -39.79
C SER A 213 -24.70 -9.35 -38.56
N ALA A 214 -23.95 -10.00 -37.70
CA ALA A 214 -23.39 -9.47 -36.48
C ALA A 214 -21.89 -9.17 -36.58
N ILE A 215 -21.33 -8.51 -35.54
CA ILE A 215 -19.91 -8.43 -35.27
C ILE A 215 -19.74 -8.87 -33.83
N ASP A 216 -19.22 -10.07 -33.64
CA ASP A 216 -19.22 -10.73 -32.33
C ASP A 216 -18.14 -10.21 -31.38
N PRO A 217 -18.48 -9.43 -30.34
CA PRO A 217 -17.50 -8.93 -29.38
C PRO A 217 -17.00 -10.03 -28.41
N VAL A 218 -17.71 -11.16 -28.28
CA VAL A 218 -17.22 -12.30 -27.47
C VAL A 218 -16.00 -12.94 -28.10
N VAL A 219 -16.06 -13.20 -29.41
CA VAL A 219 -14.92 -13.71 -30.17
C VAL A 219 -13.75 -12.72 -30.16
N MET A 220 -14.06 -11.42 -30.36
CA MET A 220 -13.07 -10.33 -30.31
C MET A 220 -12.38 -10.28 -28.93
N ALA A 221 -13.13 -10.39 -27.83
CA ALA A 221 -12.59 -10.40 -26.47
C ALA A 221 -11.70 -11.63 -26.23
N ALA A 222 -12.11 -12.80 -26.66
CA ALA A 222 -11.34 -14.04 -26.54
C ALA A 222 -10.00 -13.94 -27.29
N ALA A 223 -10.00 -13.44 -28.54
CA ALA A 223 -8.81 -13.21 -29.33
C ALA A 223 -7.88 -12.18 -28.66
N THR A 224 -8.45 -11.08 -28.16
CA THR A 224 -7.71 -10.06 -27.40
C THR A 224 -7.01 -10.66 -26.20
N VAL A 225 -7.69 -11.45 -25.36
CA VAL A 225 -7.09 -12.11 -24.19
C VAL A 225 -5.90 -12.97 -24.57
N MET A 226 -6.04 -13.80 -25.61
CA MET A 226 -4.95 -14.66 -26.09
C MET A 226 -3.79 -13.84 -26.64
N ARG A 227 -4.06 -12.78 -27.40
CA ARG A 227 -3.01 -11.93 -27.98
C ARG A 227 -2.27 -11.13 -26.90
N LEU A 228 -2.95 -10.65 -25.87
CA LEU A 228 -2.31 -9.91 -24.76
C LEU A 228 -1.21 -10.74 -24.08
N GLN A 229 -1.33 -12.07 -24.01
CA GLN A 229 -0.29 -12.92 -23.42
C GLN A 229 1.03 -12.88 -24.22
N THR A 230 0.97 -12.56 -25.51
CA THR A 230 2.18 -12.46 -26.34
C THR A 230 3.02 -11.24 -26.03
N ILE A 231 2.48 -10.20 -25.40
CA ILE A 231 3.24 -9.02 -25.00
C ILE A 231 4.35 -9.43 -24.02
N VAL A 232 3.99 -10.11 -22.93
CA VAL A 232 4.97 -10.55 -21.93
C VAL A 232 5.91 -11.60 -22.51
N SER A 233 5.39 -12.56 -23.27
CA SER A 233 6.20 -13.68 -23.74
C SER A 233 7.06 -13.37 -24.97
N ARG A 234 6.80 -12.28 -25.72
CA ARG A 234 7.48 -11.99 -27.01
C ARG A 234 7.99 -10.55 -27.15
N GLU A 235 7.54 -9.61 -26.32
CA GLU A 235 7.89 -8.19 -26.47
C GLU A 235 8.66 -7.64 -25.26
N VAL A 236 8.44 -8.18 -24.05
CA VAL A 236 9.21 -7.84 -22.86
C VAL A 236 10.52 -8.63 -22.86
N SER A 237 11.64 -7.97 -22.55
CA SER A 237 12.94 -8.63 -22.44
C SER A 237 12.92 -9.66 -21.30
N MET A 238 13.70 -10.74 -21.46
CA MET A 238 13.85 -11.75 -20.41
C MET A 238 14.52 -11.19 -19.13
N SER A 239 15.25 -10.09 -19.24
CA SER A 239 15.82 -9.35 -18.08
C SER A 239 14.81 -8.50 -17.35
N ASP A 240 13.67 -8.22 -17.95
CA ASP A 240 12.66 -7.31 -17.44
C ASP A 240 11.47 -8.09 -16.88
N SER A 241 10.77 -7.46 -15.92
CA SER A 241 9.60 -8.07 -15.29
C SER A 241 8.32 -7.34 -15.66
N ALA A 242 7.36 -8.07 -16.23
CA ALA A 242 6.00 -7.60 -16.45
C ALA A 242 5.00 -8.73 -16.28
N VAL A 243 3.82 -8.39 -15.77
CA VAL A 243 2.67 -9.30 -15.67
C VAL A 243 1.45 -8.60 -16.26
N ILE A 244 0.69 -9.30 -17.10
CA ILE A 244 -0.62 -8.86 -17.58
C ILE A 244 -1.63 -9.94 -17.18
N SER A 245 -2.53 -9.57 -16.25
CA SER A 245 -3.63 -10.42 -15.82
C SER A 245 -4.95 -9.90 -16.38
N VAL A 246 -5.76 -10.80 -16.94
CA VAL A 246 -7.16 -10.50 -17.29
C VAL A 246 -8.02 -11.02 -16.15
N GLY A 247 -8.44 -10.13 -15.25
CA GLY A 247 -9.19 -10.49 -14.04
C GLY A 247 -10.70 -10.63 -14.27
N SER A 248 -11.22 -10.05 -15.36
CA SER A 248 -12.65 -10.12 -15.67
C SER A 248 -12.89 -10.11 -17.18
N ILE A 249 -13.85 -10.90 -17.61
CA ILE A 249 -14.44 -10.87 -18.96
C ILE A 249 -15.96 -10.85 -18.78
N GLN A 250 -16.62 -9.87 -19.36
CA GLN A 250 -18.09 -9.72 -19.31
C GLN A 250 -18.63 -9.45 -20.70
N ALA A 251 -19.51 -10.34 -21.20
CA ALA A 251 -20.14 -10.18 -22.48
C ALA A 251 -21.42 -11.02 -22.54
N GLY A 252 -22.51 -10.42 -23.01
CA GLY A 252 -23.78 -11.09 -23.20
C GLY A 252 -24.40 -11.71 -21.95
N SER A 253 -25.61 -12.26 -22.10
CA SER A 253 -26.36 -12.89 -21.00
C SER A 253 -27.18 -14.10 -21.45
N SER A 254 -27.24 -14.37 -22.75
CA SER A 254 -28.08 -15.44 -23.33
C SER A 254 -27.34 -16.18 -24.43
N ALA A 255 -27.46 -17.51 -24.46
CA ALA A 255 -26.75 -18.37 -25.39
C ALA A 255 -27.10 -18.15 -26.89
N ASN A 256 -28.25 -17.59 -27.19
CA ASN A 256 -28.74 -17.36 -28.55
C ASN A 256 -28.70 -15.89 -29.01
N ILE A 257 -28.02 -15.02 -28.24
CA ILE A 257 -27.87 -13.60 -28.54
C ILE A 257 -26.41 -13.23 -28.59
N ILE A 258 -25.94 -12.68 -29.70
CA ILE A 258 -24.65 -12.02 -29.82
C ILE A 258 -24.80 -10.61 -29.24
N PRO A 259 -24.00 -10.21 -28.24
CA PRO A 259 -24.12 -8.89 -27.59
C PRO A 259 -23.54 -7.75 -28.45
N ASP A 260 -23.81 -6.50 -28.05
CA ASP A 260 -23.26 -5.31 -28.71
C ASP A 260 -21.85 -4.93 -28.22
N GLU A 261 -21.45 -5.42 -27.04
CA GLU A 261 -20.14 -5.13 -26.45
C GLU A 261 -19.63 -6.23 -25.56
N ALA A 262 -18.30 -6.24 -25.37
CA ALA A 262 -17.61 -7.03 -24.36
C ALA A 262 -16.69 -6.13 -23.54
N GLN A 263 -16.54 -6.42 -22.25
CA GLN A 263 -15.66 -5.69 -21.34
C GLN A 263 -14.62 -6.63 -20.73
N LEU A 264 -13.36 -6.17 -20.71
CA LEU A 264 -12.25 -6.82 -20.03
C LEU A 264 -11.75 -5.90 -18.91
N GLN A 265 -11.34 -6.48 -17.77
CA GLN A 265 -10.55 -5.76 -16.77
C GLN A 265 -9.17 -6.39 -16.69
N LEU A 266 -8.16 -5.53 -16.82
CA LEU A 266 -6.75 -5.92 -16.85
C LEU A 266 -6.05 -5.36 -15.61
N ASN A 267 -5.10 -6.12 -15.06
CA ASN A 267 -4.11 -5.62 -14.12
C ASN A 267 -2.72 -5.83 -14.73
N VAL A 268 -1.94 -4.76 -14.78
CA VAL A 268 -0.57 -4.75 -15.30
C VAL A 268 0.38 -4.42 -14.17
N ARG A 269 1.44 -5.25 -14.00
CA ARG A 269 2.48 -5.01 -13.01
C ARG A 269 3.83 -4.93 -13.66
N THR A 270 4.64 -3.94 -13.24
CA THR A 270 5.99 -3.69 -13.76
C THR A 270 6.90 -3.15 -12.66
N TYR A 271 8.22 -3.26 -12.87
CA TYR A 271 9.26 -2.73 -11.97
C TYR A 271 10.10 -1.62 -12.60
N ASP A 272 9.72 -1.17 -13.81
CA ASP A 272 10.42 -0.13 -14.55
C ASP A 272 9.42 0.70 -15.36
N ASP A 273 9.64 2.02 -15.43
CA ASP A 273 8.73 2.94 -16.13
C ASP A 273 8.79 2.78 -17.65
N ALA A 274 9.95 2.49 -18.25
CA ALA A 274 10.08 2.26 -19.68
C ALA A 274 9.43 0.95 -20.11
N VAL A 275 9.57 -0.11 -19.30
CA VAL A 275 8.87 -1.38 -19.50
C VAL A 275 7.37 -1.20 -19.42
N ARG A 276 6.88 -0.44 -18.43
CA ARG A 276 5.46 -0.10 -18.31
C ARG A 276 4.91 0.59 -19.54
N ASP A 277 5.58 1.65 -19.98
CA ASP A 277 5.12 2.44 -21.14
C ASP A 277 5.05 1.58 -22.39
N LYS A 278 6.05 0.71 -22.60
CA LYS A 278 6.05 -0.28 -23.68
C LYS A 278 4.87 -1.24 -23.57
N VAL A 279 4.61 -1.78 -22.39
CA VAL A 279 3.51 -2.74 -22.15
C VAL A 279 2.16 -2.08 -22.40
N LEU A 280 1.92 -0.88 -21.87
CA LEU A 280 0.66 -0.16 -22.08
C LEU A 280 0.44 0.21 -23.55
N ALA A 281 1.49 0.64 -24.25
CA ALA A 281 1.43 0.89 -25.71
C ALA A 281 1.11 -0.38 -26.50
N SER A 282 1.70 -1.52 -26.11
CA SER A 282 1.43 -2.82 -26.71
C SER A 282 0.01 -3.30 -26.45
N ILE A 283 -0.52 -3.11 -25.23
CA ILE A 283 -1.93 -3.40 -24.90
C ILE A 283 -2.86 -2.61 -25.81
N LYS A 284 -2.64 -1.29 -25.92
CA LYS A 284 -3.45 -0.43 -26.79
C LYS A 284 -3.41 -0.92 -28.25
N ARG A 285 -2.22 -1.21 -28.80
CA ARG A 285 -2.04 -1.72 -30.15
C ARG A 285 -2.78 -3.05 -30.38
N VAL A 286 -2.69 -3.99 -29.43
CA VAL A 286 -3.37 -5.28 -29.51
C VAL A 286 -4.87 -5.10 -29.52
N VAL A 287 -5.41 -4.31 -28.60
CA VAL A 287 -6.85 -4.07 -28.47
C VAL A 287 -7.42 -3.39 -29.73
N GLU A 288 -6.72 -2.36 -30.24
CA GLU A 288 -7.11 -1.67 -31.48
C GLU A 288 -6.98 -2.58 -32.71
N GLY A 289 -5.93 -3.43 -32.74
CA GLY A 289 -5.71 -4.40 -33.83
C GLY A 289 -6.80 -5.48 -33.89
N GLU A 290 -7.16 -6.08 -32.75
CA GLU A 290 -8.22 -7.10 -32.70
C GLU A 290 -9.60 -6.49 -33.05
N ALA A 291 -9.87 -5.26 -32.62
CA ALA A 291 -11.09 -4.56 -33.02
C ALA A 291 -11.13 -4.32 -34.54
N ALA A 292 -10.02 -3.90 -35.16
CA ALA A 292 -9.93 -3.68 -36.60
C ALA A 292 -10.08 -4.98 -37.39
N ILE A 293 -9.40 -6.08 -36.99
CA ILE A 293 -9.50 -7.40 -37.62
C ILE A 293 -10.94 -7.92 -37.55
N SER A 294 -11.65 -7.68 -36.46
CA SER A 294 -13.03 -8.09 -36.26
C SER A 294 -14.06 -7.20 -36.97
N GLY A 295 -13.63 -6.12 -37.60
CA GLY A 295 -14.52 -5.16 -38.24
C GLY A 295 -15.38 -4.37 -37.27
N ALA A 296 -14.87 -4.06 -36.07
CA ALA A 296 -15.59 -3.34 -35.03
C ALA A 296 -16.19 -2.02 -35.55
N PRO A 297 -17.45 -1.65 -35.18
CA PRO A 297 -18.14 -0.48 -35.73
C PRO A 297 -17.55 0.85 -35.24
N LYS A 298 -16.77 0.84 -34.15
CA LYS A 298 -16.05 1.98 -33.60
C LYS A 298 -14.82 1.53 -32.82
N PRO A 299 -13.83 2.43 -32.60
CA PRO A 299 -12.64 2.13 -31.81
C PRO A 299 -12.98 1.63 -30.40
N PRO A 300 -12.18 0.69 -29.86
CA PRO A 300 -12.32 0.26 -28.49
C PRO A 300 -12.02 1.40 -27.49
N LEU A 301 -12.61 1.34 -26.30
CA LEU A 301 -12.37 2.29 -25.22
C LEU A 301 -11.46 1.64 -24.17
N LEU A 302 -10.33 2.29 -23.89
CA LEU A 302 -9.44 1.94 -22.79
C LEU A 302 -9.61 3.00 -21.69
N THR A 303 -9.99 2.56 -20.49
CA THR A 303 -10.18 3.45 -19.33
C THR A 303 -9.25 2.99 -18.21
N MET A 304 -8.46 3.91 -17.65
CA MET A 304 -7.68 3.65 -16.45
C MET A 304 -8.64 3.61 -15.25
N LEU A 305 -8.55 2.54 -14.45
CA LEU A 305 -9.38 2.35 -13.25
C LEU A 305 -8.63 2.72 -11.98
N GLY A 306 -7.31 2.52 -11.93
CA GLY A 306 -6.48 2.83 -10.78
C GLY A 306 -5.01 2.64 -11.10
N GLN A 307 -4.16 3.33 -10.35
CA GLN A 307 -2.70 3.27 -10.54
C GLN A 307 -2.00 3.34 -9.20
N PHE A 308 -1.01 2.45 -9.03
CA PHE A 308 -0.04 2.54 -7.94
C PHE A 308 1.34 2.84 -8.52
N PRO A 309 2.09 3.77 -7.95
CA PRO A 309 3.45 4.04 -8.38
C PRO A 309 4.39 2.89 -8.06
N LEU A 310 5.55 2.87 -8.69
CA LEU A 310 6.65 2.02 -8.27
C LEU A 310 7.16 2.47 -6.90
N THR A 311 7.26 1.55 -5.93
CA THR A 311 7.86 1.84 -4.63
C THR A 311 9.36 1.63 -4.72
N VAL A 312 10.10 2.75 -4.74
CA VAL A 312 11.55 2.78 -4.86
C VAL A 312 12.16 3.36 -3.59
N ASN A 313 13.02 2.61 -2.96
CA ASN A 313 13.81 3.06 -1.83
C ASN A 313 15.07 3.78 -2.31
N ASP A 314 15.31 4.99 -1.80
CA ASP A 314 16.56 5.73 -2.01
C ASP A 314 17.74 4.96 -1.40
N GLU A 315 18.86 4.85 -2.10
CA GLU A 315 19.99 4.03 -1.72
C GLU A 315 20.66 4.53 -0.42
N ASP A 316 20.97 5.82 -0.37
CA ASP A 316 21.66 6.44 0.77
C ASP A 316 20.77 6.51 2.02
N ALA A 317 19.49 6.84 1.85
CA ALA A 317 18.53 6.86 2.94
C ALA A 317 18.29 5.45 3.48
N THR A 318 18.19 4.44 2.60
CA THR A 318 18.04 3.04 3.00
C THR A 318 19.23 2.54 3.78
N ALA A 319 20.45 2.90 3.39
CA ALA A 319 21.67 2.54 4.14
C ALA A 319 21.65 3.12 5.56
N LYS A 320 21.20 4.37 5.73
CA LYS A 320 21.05 5.02 7.05
C LYS A 320 20.01 4.32 7.92
N VAL A 321 18.84 4.00 7.33
CA VAL A 321 17.77 3.26 8.03
C VAL A 321 18.24 1.87 8.41
N ALA A 322 18.88 1.13 7.50
CA ALA A 322 19.38 -0.21 7.75
C ALA A 322 20.39 -0.25 8.92
N GLU A 323 21.30 0.71 8.96
CA GLU A 323 22.27 0.83 10.04
C GLU A 323 21.59 1.13 11.39
N ALA A 324 20.63 2.06 11.41
CA ALA A 324 19.87 2.40 12.61
C ALA A 324 19.04 1.19 13.12
N LEU A 325 18.42 0.44 12.22
CA LEU A 325 17.69 -0.78 12.55
C LEU A 325 18.61 -1.88 13.10
N LYS A 326 19.79 -2.09 12.48
CA LYS A 326 20.80 -3.06 12.99
C LYS A 326 21.30 -2.68 14.38
N GLN A 327 21.49 -1.38 14.65
CA GLN A 327 21.87 -0.91 15.98
C GLN A 327 20.77 -1.16 17.02
N ARG A 328 19.49 -1.05 16.63
CA ARG A 328 18.34 -1.27 17.51
C ARG A 328 18.08 -2.74 17.79
N PHE A 329 18.12 -3.58 16.77
CA PHE A 329 17.63 -4.96 16.81
C PHE A 329 18.72 -6.02 16.75
N GLY A 330 19.95 -5.64 16.38
CA GLY A 330 21.01 -6.59 15.98
C GLY A 330 20.89 -7.00 14.51
N ALA A 331 22.05 -7.30 13.91
CA ALA A 331 22.15 -7.56 12.46
C ALA A 331 21.31 -8.78 12.00
N GLN A 332 21.13 -9.79 12.85
CA GLN A 332 20.38 -11.01 12.50
C GLN A 332 18.88 -10.76 12.28
N ARG A 333 18.32 -9.73 12.93
CA ARG A 333 16.89 -9.40 12.80
C ARG A 333 16.58 -8.47 11.62
N VAL A 334 17.60 -7.91 10.98
CA VAL A 334 17.47 -7.00 9.84
C VAL A 334 18.01 -7.68 8.60
N GLN A 335 17.11 -8.08 7.72
CA GLN A 335 17.39 -8.90 6.55
C GLN A 335 17.13 -8.11 5.25
N PRO A 336 17.77 -8.48 4.12
CA PRO A 336 17.41 -7.91 2.83
C PRO A 336 15.97 -8.29 2.45
N ALA A 337 15.22 -7.34 1.89
CA ALA A 337 13.94 -7.59 1.26
C ALA A 337 14.16 -8.10 -0.17
N ALA A 338 13.38 -9.10 -0.59
CA ALA A 338 13.16 -9.34 -2.00
C ALA A 338 12.07 -8.39 -2.51
N SER A 339 12.12 -8.00 -3.78
CA SER A 339 11.04 -7.26 -4.40
C SER A 339 9.76 -8.11 -4.42
N ALA A 340 8.63 -7.51 -4.06
CA ALA A 340 7.34 -8.18 -3.99
C ALA A 340 6.37 -7.64 -5.06
N ASN A 341 5.51 -8.52 -5.59
CA ASN A 341 4.51 -8.16 -6.60
C ASN A 341 3.28 -7.42 -6.00
N ALA A 342 3.35 -6.95 -4.77
CA ALA A 342 2.40 -6.01 -4.19
C ALA A 342 2.64 -4.59 -4.71
N SER A 343 1.71 -3.69 -4.47
CA SER A 343 1.81 -2.27 -4.83
C SER A 343 1.40 -1.40 -3.65
N GLU A 344 1.86 -0.15 -3.65
CA GLU A 344 1.74 0.79 -2.54
C GLU A 344 1.75 2.23 -3.10
N ASP A 345 0.94 3.13 -2.55
CA ASP A 345 0.89 4.53 -3.00
C ASP A 345 1.74 5.51 -2.17
N PHE A 346 2.41 5.04 -1.11
CA PHE A 346 3.27 5.81 -0.22
C PHE A 346 4.27 6.73 -0.93
N THR A 347 4.90 6.25 -2.02
CA THR A 347 5.92 7.04 -2.74
C THR A 347 5.37 8.25 -3.48
N VAL A 348 4.05 8.40 -3.57
CA VAL A 348 3.40 9.63 -4.06
C VAL A 348 3.85 10.85 -3.25
N PHE A 349 3.99 10.72 -1.93
CA PHE A 349 4.49 11.80 -1.07
C PHE A 349 5.92 12.21 -1.41
N ALA A 350 6.82 11.22 -1.51
CA ALA A 350 8.22 11.47 -1.84
C ALA A 350 8.37 12.15 -3.22
N ARG A 351 7.62 11.67 -4.22
CA ARG A 351 7.60 12.23 -5.58
C ARG A 351 7.07 13.66 -5.59
N ALA A 352 6.02 13.95 -4.82
CA ALA A 352 5.40 15.28 -4.78
C ALA A 352 6.32 16.35 -4.20
N TRP A 353 7.17 16.00 -3.23
CA TRP A 353 8.16 16.89 -2.64
C TRP A 353 9.56 16.77 -3.27
N ASP A 354 9.79 15.80 -4.14
CA ASP A 354 11.11 15.46 -4.67
C ASP A 354 12.12 15.26 -3.53
N VAL A 355 11.92 14.19 -2.76
CA VAL A 355 12.71 13.81 -1.58
C VAL A 355 12.93 12.30 -1.51
N PRO A 356 13.98 11.84 -0.80
CA PRO A 356 14.20 10.42 -0.57
C PRO A 356 13.02 9.75 0.15
N SER A 357 12.78 8.47 -0.17
CA SER A 357 11.84 7.61 0.55
C SER A 357 12.46 6.29 0.95
N VAL A 358 12.04 5.75 2.10
CA VAL A 358 12.37 4.39 2.52
C VAL A 358 11.11 3.70 3.02
N PHE A 359 10.83 2.54 2.44
CA PHE A 359 9.75 1.65 2.82
C PHE A 359 10.32 0.30 3.23
N TRP A 360 9.97 -0.19 4.41
CA TRP A 360 10.47 -1.47 4.91
C TRP A 360 9.32 -2.35 5.40
N PHE A 361 9.63 -3.61 5.66
CA PHE A 361 8.63 -4.60 6.05
C PHE A 361 8.92 -5.13 7.44
N VAL A 362 7.85 -5.37 8.20
CA VAL A 362 7.87 -5.96 9.55
C VAL A 362 7.15 -7.31 9.49
N GLY A 363 7.77 -8.35 10.04
CA GLY A 363 7.16 -9.67 10.08
C GLY A 363 5.97 -9.75 11.04
N GLY A 364 4.88 -10.37 10.58
CA GLY A 364 3.62 -10.51 11.32
C GLY A 364 3.20 -11.97 11.60
N THR A 365 3.90 -12.97 11.05
CA THR A 365 3.54 -14.39 11.23
C THR A 365 4.21 -14.97 12.45
N ASP A 366 3.49 -15.81 13.21
CA ASP A 366 4.06 -16.57 14.33
C ASP A 366 5.33 -17.32 13.88
N PRO A 367 6.49 -17.09 14.52
CA PRO A 367 7.76 -17.67 14.09
C PRO A 367 7.77 -19.21 14.10
N LYS A 368 7.01 -19.85 15.02
CA LYS A 368 6.93 -21.31 15.10
C LYS A 368 6.10 -21.87 13.94
N LYS A 369 4.95 -21.24 13.65
CA LYS A 369 4.11 -21.62 12.50
C LYS A 369 4.86 -21.43 11.18
N TYR A 370 5.61 -20.33 11.05
CA TYR A 370 6.42 -20.07 9.87
C TYR A 370 7.50 -21.14 9.67
N ALA A 371 8.28 -21.43 10.71
CA ALA A 371 9.34 -22.43 10.66
C ALA A 371 8.81 -23.83 10.35
N GLU A 372 7.64 -24.19 10.89
CA GLU A 372 6.98 -25.47 10.57
C GLU A 372 6.53 -25.51 9.12
N ALA A 373 5.91 -24.45 8.60
CA ALA A 373 5.49 -24.35 7.22
C ALA A 373 6.69 -24.38 6.24
N GLU A 374 7.80 -23.75 6.60
CA GLU A 374 9.06 -23.80 5.84
C GLU A 374 9.62 -25.22 5.80
N ARG A 375 9.69 -25.91 6.95
CA ARG A 375 10.15 -27.29 7.07
C ARG A 375 9.29 -28.29 6.27
N THR A 376 7.99 -28.05 6.17
CA THR A 376 7.04 -28.93 5.45
C THR A 376 6.80 -28.52 4.00
N GLY A 377 7.38 -27.40 3.53
CA GLY A 377 7.16 -26.86 2.19
C GLY A 377 5.76 -26.28 1.97
N THR A 378 5.08 -25.85 3.05
CA THR A 378 3.69 -25.36 3.04
C THR A 378 3.57 -23.86 3.31
N LEU A 379 4.61 -23.06 3.05
CA LEU A 379 4.59 -21.62 3.25
C LEU A 379 3.41 -20.93 2.54
N ASN A 380 3.06 -21.40 1.35
CA ASN A 380 1.93 -20.87 0.59
C ASN A 380 0.55 -21.15 1.21
N ALA A 381 0.47 -22.02 2.22
CA ALA A 381 -0.76 -22.28 2.97
C ALA A 381 -0.94 -21.36 4.20
N LEU A 382 0.09 -20.59 4.54
CA LEU A 382 -0.04 -19.59 5.60
C LEU A 382 -0.90 -18.42 5.13
N PRO A 383 -1.79 -17.89 6.00
CA PRO A 383 -2.54 -16.69 5.68
C PRO A 383 -1.61 -15.52 5.30
N SER A 384 -1.94 -14.84 4.20
CA SER A 384 -1.24 -13.64 3.74
C SER A 384 -2.16 -12.44 3.76
N ASN A 385 -1.61 -11.24 3.59
CA ASN A 385 -2.38 -10.02 3.39
C ASN A 385 -3.49 -10.27 2.35
N HIS A 386 -4.69 -9.71 2.58
CA HIS A 386 -5.92 -9.91 1.82
C HIS A 386 -6.54 -11.31 1.93
N SER A 387 -6.03 -12.18 2.83
CA SER A 387 -6.73 -13.42 3.20
C SER A 387 -7.75 -13.15 4.32
N PRO A 388 -8.93 -13.82 4.30
CA PRO A 388 -9.89 -13.73 5.39
C PRO A 388 -9.35 -14.19 6.76
N GLU A 389 -8.35 -15.06 6.74
CA GLU A 389 -7.71 -15.62 7.96
C GLU A 389 -6.47 -14.83 8.38
N TYR A 390 -6.10 -13.75 7.67
CA TYR A 390 -4.89 -13.00 7.98
C TYR A 390 -5.10 -12.06 9.16
N ALA A 391 -4.32 -12.28 10.20
CA ALA A 391 -4.11 -11.33 11.28
C ALA A 391 -2.68 -11.48 11.81
N PRO A 392 -1.91 -10.38 11.90
CA PRO A 392 -0.58 -10.42 12.48
C PRO A 392 -0.60 -10.81 13.95
N VAL A 393 0.39 -11.61 14.41
CA VAL A 393 0.55 -11.86 15.85
C VAL A 393 1.04 -10.57 16.53
N LEU A 394 0.35 -10.15 17.60
CA LEU A 394 0.67 -8.88 18.26
C LEU A 394 2.05 -8.89 18.95
N THR A 395 2.42 -10.01 19.56
CA THR A 395 3.72 -10.15 20.21
C THR A 395 4.64 -10.99 19.34
N PRO A 396 5.82 -10.49 18.91
CA PRO A 396 6.43 -9.18 19.23
C PRO A 396 6.12 -8.06 18.22
N THR A 397 5.19 -8.23 17.28
CA THR A 397 5.00 -7.38 16.10
C THR A 397 4.66 -5.94 16.48
N LEU A 398 3.79 -5.72 17.48
CA LEU A 398 3.40 -4.38 17.92
C LEU A 398 4.61 -3.56 18.39
N ARG A 399 5.40 -4.12 19.30
CA ARG A 399 6.64 -3.49 19.78
C ARG A 399 7.63 -3.27 18.64
N THR A 400 7.81 -4.28 17.78
CA THR A 400 8.78 -4.21 16.68
C THR A 400 8.48 -3.05 15.73
N GLY A 401 7.21 -2.87 15.33
CA GLY A 401 6.84 -1.79 14.41
C GLY A 401 6.98 -0.39 15.02
N VAL A 402 6.68 -0.20 16.31
CA VAL A 402 6.95 1.06 17.00
C VAL A 402 8.46 1.33 17.03
N ASP A 403 9.26 0.35 17.43
CA ASP A 403 10.71 0.47 17.55
C ASP A 403 11.39 0.72 16.19
N THR A 404 10.88 0.14 15.10
CA THR A 404 11.40 0.38 13.75
C THR A 404 11.16 1.82 13.28
N MET A 405 9.97 2.38 13.51
CA MET A 405 9.71 3.80 13.19
C MET A 405 10.63 4.75 13.94
N LEU A 406 10.82 4.52 15.24
CA LEU A 406 11.74 5.31 16.07
C LEU A 406 13.18 5.21 15.59
N ALA A 407 13.65 4.01 15.29
CA ALA A 407 15.01 3.78 14.80
C ALA A 407 15.22 4.42 13.42
N ALA A 408 14.27 4.24 12.49
CA ALA A 408 14.34 4.76 11.14
C ALA A 408 14.35 6.30 11.09
N ALA A 409 13.58 6.97 11.95
CA ALA A 409 13.59 8.43 12.04
C ALA A 409 14.90 9.00 12.62
N GLY A 410 15.59 8.21 13.44
CA GLY A 410 16.77 8.60 14.21
C GLY A 410 17.88 9.32 13.42
N PRO A 411 18.31 8.85 12.25
CA PRO A 411 19.39 9.48 11.47
C PRO A 411 19.13 10.94 11.10
N TRP A 412 17.88 11.36 11.00
CA TRP A 412 17.49 12.74 10.67
C TRP A 412 17.14 13.60 11.91
N LEU A 413 16.84 12.96 13.03
CA LEU A 413 16.39 13.65 14.25
C LEU A 413 17.48 13.72 15.34
N ALA A 414 18.68 13.25 15.07
CA ALA A 414 19.76 13.33 16.04
C ALA A 414 19.99 14.80 16.46
N PRO A 415 20.21 15.08 17.76
CA PRO A 415 20.59 16.42 18.17
C PRO A 415 21.84 16.83 17.39
N ALA A 416 21.83 18.05 16.84
CA ALA A 416 23.06 18.62 16.32
C ALA A 416 24.08 18.52 17.44
N SER A 417 25.25 17.87 17.17
CA SER A 417 26.38 17.90 18.09
C SER A 417 26.57 19.35 18.45
N ALA A 418 26.58 19.67 19.75
CA ALA A 418 26.78 21.01 20.24
C ALA A 418 27.98 21.59 19.48
N GLY A 419 27.73 22.51 18.57
CA GLY A 419 28.75 23.16 17.78
C GLY A 419 29.80 23.71 18.75
N SER A 420 31.06 23.42 18.51
CA SER A 420 32.14 24.07 19.25
C SER A 420 31.88 25.58 19.23
N PRO A 421 31.97 26.28 20.36
CA PRO A 421 31.77 27.71 20.39
C PRO A 421 32.66 28.39 19.36
N PRO A 422 32.20 29.43 18.67
CA PRO A 422 33.02 30.17 17.72
C PRO A 422 34.31 30.62 18.43
N ARG A 423 35.47 30.29 17.85
CA ARG A 423 36.78 30.77 18.30
C ARG A 423 36.91 32.27 18.02
#